data_9bd8d1ca1e5c78bf3b54b020b1f41ab3
#
_entry.id   9bd8d1ca1e5c78bf3b54b020b1f41ab3
#
_cell.length_a   1.000
_cell.length_b   1.000
_cell.length_c   1.000
_cell.angle_alpha   90.00
_cell.angle_beta   90.00
_cell.angle_gamma   90.00
#
_symmetry.space_group_name_H-M   'P 1'
#
loop_
_entity.id
_entity.type
_entity.pdbx_description
1 polymer ?
#
loop_
_entity_poly.entity_id
_entity_poly.type
_entity_poly.pdbx_seq_one_letter_code
_entity_poly.pdbx_strand_id
1 'polypeptide(L)'
;MKKLIYTLCLFTGMAISSCEDWLARDPLDQIADVNLTYTADECKLYVNQFYTSFWGSPNNYIYHIDRGSDNLLSDNYQDNKDLIEGLHQVPSSGEGWGTTEWGKIRSVNFLLDNCDKSPEPEKARKYIGEAYFFRAMLYYEQFLRKFGGAPWIDKTLDLESGELYGPRLKRHELADKILNDMDDAIDRLPTYSQQETGRVSKEAAMLYKARIALFEATWEKYHAGTPFAGEGNVQAYICLLYTSPSPRDRG
;
A
#
# COMPACT_ATOMS: atom_id res chain seq x y z
N MET A 1 72.65 2.58 -7.77
CA MET A 1 71.40 2.13 -8.44
C MET A 1 70.58 1.19 -7.58
N LYS A 2 71.10 0.11 -7.00
CA LYS A 2 70.28 -0.83 -6.17
C LYS A 2 69.54 -0.18 -4.96
N LYS A 3 70.25 0.74 -4.24
CA LYS A 3 69.63 1.44 -3.11
C LYS A 3 68.43 2.35 -3.51
N LEU A 4 68.46 2.97 -4.68
CA LEU A 4 67.42 3.82 -5.21
C LEU A 4 66.16 3.01 -5.57
N ILE A 5 66.37 1.78 -6.10
CA ILE A 5 65.30 0.87 -6.46
C ILE A 5 64.59 0.38 -5.20
N TYR A 6 65.32 0.04 -4.12
CA TYR A 6 64.67 -0.37 -2.86
C TYR A 6 63.84 0.76 -2.19
N THR A 7 64.33 2.00 -2.26
CA THR A 7 63.64 3.17 -1.72
C THR A 7 62.38 3.45 -2.54
N LEU A 8 62.45 3.29 -3.86
CA LEU A 8 61.27 3.46 -4.74
C LEU A 8 60.22 2.37 -4.52
N CYS A 9 60.65 1.09 -4.36
CA CYS A 9 59.71 -0.01 -4.03
C CYS A 9 59.05 0.14 -2.63
N LEU A 10 59.77 0.70 -1.65
CA LEU A 10 59.23 0.95 -0.33
C LEU A 10 58.15 2.07 -0.35
N PHE A 11 58.38 3.12 -1.16
CA PHE A 11 57.43 4.22 -1.33
C PHE A 11 56.19 3.81 -2.11
N THR A 12 56.31 2.93 -3.13
CA THR A 12 55.18 2.39 -3.88
C THR A 12 54.35 1.44 -3.03
N GLY A 13 54.96 0.65 -2.13
CA GLY A 13 54.25 -0.24 -1.21
C GLY A 13 53.39 0.49 -0.17
N MET A 14 53.79 1.70 0.25
CA MET A 14 53.00 2.52 1.18
C MET A 14 51.83 3.25 0.50
N ALA A 15 51.84 3.41 -0.83
CA ALA A 15 50.75 4.09 -1.56
C ALA A 15 49.57 3.17 -1.85
N ILE A 16 49.65 1.86 -1.60
CA ILE A 16 48.61 0.88 -1.91
C ILE A 16 47.71 0.58 -0.68
N SER A 17 48.05 1.07 0.50
CA SER A 17 47.14 1.06 1.63
C SER A 17 46.11 2.19 1.47
N SER A 18 45.30 2.10 0.43
CA SER A 18 44.11 2.91 0.24
C SER A 18 43.18 2.55 1.34
N CYS A 19 42.79 3.53 2.14
CA CYS A 19 41.75 3.38 3.16
C CYS A 19 40.40 3.01 2.49
N GLU A 20 40.08 1.74 2.43
CA GLU A 20 38.72 1.29 2.02
C GLU A 20 37.67 1.90 2.92
N ASP A 21 37.95 2.10 4.19
CA ASP A 21 37.03 2.73 5.17
C ASP A 21 36.65 4.19 4.85
N TRP A 22 37.40 4.91 4.05
CA TRP A 22 37.08 6.32 3.75
C TRP A 22 36.10 6.46 2.57
N LEU A 23 36.09 5.49 1.68
CA LEU A 23 35.17 5.43 0.53
C LEU A 23 33.87 4.66 0.87
N ALA A 24 33.88 3.83 1.89
CA ALA A 24 32.74 3.06 2.37
C ALA A 24 31.93 3.83 3.45
N ARG A 25 31.82 5.16 3.32
CA ARG A 25 30.86 5.90 4.12
C ARG A 25 29.49 5.71 3.52
N ASP A 26 28.62 5.04 4.29
CA ASP A 26 27.19 5.08 4.00
C ASP A 26 26.74 6.54 3.87
N PRO A 27 25.96 6.90 2.85
CA PRO A 27 25.44 8.25 2.69
C PRO A 27 24.70 8.63 3.97
N LEU A 28 25.11 9.72 4.62
CA LEU A 28 24.50 10.22 5.86
C LEU A 28 23.07 10.74 5.65
N ASP A 29 22.65 10.88 4.41
CA ASP A 29 21.32 11.30 3.95
C ASP A 29 20.44 10.13 3.50
N GLN A 30 20.98 8.92 3.44
CA GLN A 30 20.23 7.68 3.26
C GLN A 30 20.39 6.85 4.52
N ILE A 31 19.28 6.60 5.20
CA ILE A 31 19.25 5.71 6.34
C ILE A 31 19.64 4.32 5.82
N ALA A 32 20.84 3.85 6.19
CA ALA A 32 21.34 2.55 5.75
C ALA A 32 20.40 1.44 6.26
N ASP A 33 19.86 0.66 5.35
CA ASP A 33 18.79 -0.36 5.57
C ASP A 33 19.18 -1.48 6.56
N VAL A 34 20.45 -1.54 6.98
CA VAL A 34 21.02 -2.77 7.57
C VAL A 34 20.79 -2.91 9.08
N ASN A 35 20.42 -1.84 9.80
CA ASN A 35 20.25 -1.89 11.27
C ASN A 35 19.15 -0.96 11.84
N LEU A 36 18.12 -0.66 11.06
CA LEU A 36 17.03 0.18 11.55
C LEU A 36 16.07 -0.63 12.41
N THR A 37 16.23 -0.51 13.71
CA THR A 37 15.19 -0.88 14.67
C THR A 37 14.26 0.32 14.82
N TYR A 38 13.10 0.25 14.19
CA TYR A 38 12.10 1.31 14.32
C TYR A 38 11.48 1.29 15.71
N THR A 39 11.69 2.35 16.47
CA THR A 39 10.91 2.63 17.67
C THR A 39 9.45 2.88 17.31
N ALA A 40 8.55 2.82 18.29
CA ALA A 40 7.14 3.11 18.05
C ALA A 40 6.89 4.52 17.50
N ASP A 41 7.71 5.50 17.92
CA ASP A 41 7.61 6.89 17.44
C ASP A 41 8.08 7.02 15.98
N GLU A 42 9.11 6.29 15.57
CA GLU A 42 9.55 6.23 14.18
C GLU A 42 8.52 5.54 13.29
N CYS A 43 7.90 4.44 13.75
CA CYS A 43 6.76 3.82 13.06
C CYS A 43 5.60 4.81 12.89
N LYS A 44 5.30 5.60 13.94
CA LYS A 44 4.30 6.68 13.89
C LYS A 44 4.63 7.72 12.83
N LEU A 45 5.87 8.23 12.84
CA LEU A 45 6.31 9.24 11.88
C LEU A 45 6.23 8.71 10.45
N TYR A 46 6.65 7.47 10.23
CA TYR A 46 6.60 6.87 8.91
C TYR A 46 5.16 6.68 8.41
N VAL A 47 4.26 6.17 9.24
CA VAL A 47 2.86 5.95 8.83
C VAL A 47 2.10 7.25 8.58
N ASN A 48 2.51 8.37 9.20
CA ASN A 48 1.87 9.67 9.00
C ASN A 48 1.87 10.12 7.53
N GLN A 49 2.92 9.78 6.76
CA GLN A 49 2.97 10.10 5.34
C GLN A 49 1.83 9.46 4.53
N PHE A 50 1.30 8.31 4.97
CA PHE A 50 0.25 7.61 4.25
C PHE A 50 -1.07 8.37 4.29
N TYR A 51 -1.36 9.08 5.38
CA TYR A 51 -2.55 9.91 5.52
C TYR A 51 -2.60 11.05 4.51
N THR A 52 -1.46 11.62 4.16
CA THR A 52 -1.37 12.72 3.18
C THR A 52 -1.20 12.24 1.75
N SER A 53 -0.49 11.13 1.55
CA SER A 53 -0.13 10.63 0.23
C SER A 53 -1.17 9.72 -0.40
N PHE A 54 -1.97 9.02 0.43
CA PHE A 54 -2.91 7.99 -0.05
C PHE A 54 -4.36 8.46 0.01
N TRP A 55 -4.70 9.32 0.95
CA TRP A 55 -5.98 10.03 0.96
C TRP A 55 -5.82 11.38 0.29
N GLY A 56 -6.62 11.61 -0.75
CA GLY A 56 -6.69 12.92 -1.37
C GLY A 56 -7.23 13.99 -0.41
N SER A 57 -7.07 15.26 -0.77
CA SER A 57 -7.64 16.35 0.01
C SER A 57 -9.15 16.17 0.16
N PRO A 58 -9.72 16.27 1.38
CA PRO A 58 -11.17 16.12 1.60
C PRO A 58 -12.01 17.05 0.71
N ASN A 59 -11.53 18.24 0.43
CA ASN A 59 -12.23 19.22 -0.41
C ASN A 59 -12.36 18.77 -1.87
N ASN A 60 -11.37 18.06 -2.40
CA ASN A 60 -11.44 17.51 -3.75
C ASN A 60 -12.15 16.16 -3.79
N TYR A 61 -12.11 15.39 -2.70
CA TYR A 61 -12.62 14.03 -2.67
C TYR A 61 -14.15 13.98 -2.84
N ILE A 62 -14.88 14.79 -2.10
CA ILE A 62 -16.35 14.85 -2.19
C ILE A 62 -16.79 15.28 -3.60
N TYR A 63 -16.10 16.26 -4.17
CA TYR A 63 -16.41 16.76 -5.52
C TYR A 63 -16.09 15.73 -6.61
N HIS A 64 -15.04 14.93 -6.44
CA HIS A 64 -14.62 13.94 -7.44
C HIS A 64 -15.34 12.59 -7.36
N ILE A 65 -15.94 12.25 -6.22
CA ILE A 65 -16.66 10.97 -6.06
C ILE A 65 -17.89 10.91 -6.97
N ASP A 66 -18.66 12.00 -7.01
CA ASP A 66 -19.91 12.05 -7.78
C ASP A 66 -19.72 12.55 -9.21
N ARG A 67 -18.52 13.07 -9.52
CA ARG A 67 -18.21 13.52 -10.88
C ARG A 67 -18.17 12.32 -11.83
N GLY A 68 -18.97 12.38 -12.88
CA GLY A 68 -19.13 11.27 -13.83
C GLY A 68 -20.18 10.24 -13.42
N SER A 69 -20.98 10.54 -12.36
CA SER A 69 -22.21 9.83 -12.06
C SER A 69 -23.41 10.55 -12.66
N ASP A 70 -24.60 9.97 -12.53
CA ASP A 70 -25.89 10.62 -12.87
C ASP A 70 -26.29 11.74 -11.91
N ASN A 71 -25.62 11.86 -10.76
CA ASN A 71 -25.90 12.85 -9.74
C ASN A 71 -25.14 14.16 -9.90
N LEU A 72 -23.95 14.14 -10.53
CA LEU A 72 -23.09 15.31 -10.68
C LEU A 72 -22.41 15.34 -12.04
N LEU A 73 -22.85 16.25 -12.88
CA LEU A 73 -22.16 16.58 -14.12
C LEU A 73 -21.28 17.82 -13.91
N SER A 74 -20.11 17.83 -14.54
CA SER A 74 -19.31 19.04 -14.66
C SER A 74 -20.06 20.06 -15.50
N ASP A 75 -19.95 21.34 -15.16
CA ASP A 75 -20.44 22.46 -15.98
C ASP A 75 -19.65 22.59 -17.30
N ASN A 76 -18.49 21.94 -17.38
CA ASN A 76 -17.70 21.85 -18.60
C ASN A 76 -18.06 20.58 -19.38
N TYR A 77 -18.73 20.75 -20.51
CA TYR A 77 -19.11 19.67 -21.42
C TYR A 77 -17.93 18.79 -21.82
N GLN A 78 -16.75 19.35 -22.05
CA GLN A 78 -15.57 18.59 -22.48
C GLN A 78 -15.13 17.53 -21.46
N ASP A 79 -15.36 17.76 -20.18
CA ASP A 79 -14.99 16.82 -19.11
C ASP A 79 -15.84 15.53 -19.14
N ASN A 80 -17.05 15.59 -19.72
CA ASN A 80 -17.98 14.46 -19.75
C ASN A 80 -18.30 14.00 -21.18
N LYS A 81 -17.70 14.62 -22.18
CA LYS A 81 -18.00 14.38 -23.60
C LYS A 81 -17.91 12.90 -23.97
N ASP A 82 -16.81 12.27 -23.63
CA ASP A 82 -16.57 10.88 -24.00
C ASP A 82 -17.57 9.92 -23.35
N LEU A 83 -18.02 10.22 -22.13
CA LEU A 83 -19.04 9.45 -21.44
C LEU A 83 -20.42 9.65 -22.07
N ILE A 84 -20.81 10.91 -22.35
CA ILE A 84 -22.12 11.28 -22.91
C ILE A 84 -22.27 10.76 -24.35
N GLU A 85 -21.22 10.87 -25.15
CA GLU A 85 -21.21 10.45 -26.55
C GLU A 85 -20.87 8.96 -26.75
N GLY A 86 -20.57 8.24 -25.66
CA GLY A 86 -20.19 6.83 -25.74
C GLY A 86 -18.84 6.56 -26.40
N LEU A 87 -17.95 7.55 -26.38
CA LEU A 87 -16.62 7.51 -27.00
C LEU A 87 -15.52 7.06 -26.02
N HIS A 88 -15.90 6.68 -24.81
CA HIS A 88 -14.97 6.25 -23.79
C HIS A 88 -14.14 5.04 -24.27
N GLN A 89 -12.83 5.19 -24.25
CA GLN A 89 -11.89 4.14 -24.63
C GLN A 89 -11.05 3.71 -23.43
N VAL A 90 -10.80 2.42 -23.34
CA VAL A 90 -9.87 1.91 -22.33
C VAL A 90 -8.46 2.32 -22.72
N PRO A 91 -7.72 3.02 -21.86
CA PRO A 91 -6.34 3.43 -22.13
C PRO A 91 -5.45 2.23 -22.42
N SER A 92 -4.54 2.37 -23.37
CA SER A 92 -3.57 1.30 -23.72
C SER A 92 -2.37 1.25 -22.77
N SER A 93 -2.15 2.30 -21.96
CA SER A 93 -1.01 2.40 -21.05
C SER A 93 -1.29 3.38 -19.92
N GLY A 94 -0.56 3.27 -18.82
CA GLY A 94 -0.63 4.20 -17.69
C GLY A 94 -1.72 3.85 -16.68
N GLU A 95 -2.61 4.76 -16.42
CA GLU A 95 -3.87 4.64 -15.65
C GLU A 95 -3.76 3.95 -14.28
N GLY A 96 -2.64 4.17 -13.60
CA GLY A 96 -2.47 3.65 -12.24
C GLY A 96 -1.81 2.28 -12.12
N TRP A 97 -1.14 1.81 -13.19
CA TRP A 97 -0.25 0.66 -13.13
C TRP A 97 1.22 1.10 -13.32
N GLY A 98 1.67 2.02 -12.50
CA GLY A 98 2.97 2.64 -12.64
C GLY A 98 3.84 2.58 -11.38
N THR A 99 5.00 3.20 -11.49
CA THR A 99 5.96 3.30 -10.39
C THR A 99 5.39 4.01 -9.16
N THR A 100 4.47 4.95 -9.36
CA THR A 100 3.82 5.68 -8.27
C THR A 100 2.99 4.76 -7.38
N GLU A 101 2.12 3.93 -7.96
CA GLU A 101 1.23 3.05 -7.22
C GLU A 101 1.99 1.90 -6.57
N TRP A 102 2.90 1.28 -7.30
CA TRP A 102 3.76 0.24 -6.74
C TRP A 102 4.75 0.77 -5.71
N GLY A 103 5.21 2.02 -5.87
CA GLY A 103 6.02 2.71 -4.89
C GLY A 103 5.30 2.91 -3.55
N LYS A 104 3.99 3.18 -3.58
CA LYS A 104 3.15 3.26 -2.37
C LYS A 104 3.08 1.90 -1.65
N ILE A 105 2.83 0.82 -2.40
CA ILE A 105 2.84 -0.54 -1.84
C ILE A 105 4.20 -0.88 -1.23
N ARG A 106 5.30 -0.57 -1.94
CA ARG A 106 6.65 -0.75 -1.41
C ARG A 106 6.88 0.01 -0.10
N SER A 107 6.41 1.26 -0.02
CA SER A 107 6.56 2.07 1.21
C SER A 107 5.81 1.46 2.39
N VAL A 108 4.61 0.91 2.18
CA VAL A 108 3.87 0.22 3.24
C VAL A 108 4.58 -1.07 3.66
N ASN A 109 5.03 -1.88 2.69
CA ASN A 109 5.74 -3.12 2.99
C ASN A 109 7.04 -2.84 3.75
N PHE A 110 7.77 -1.80 3.34
CA PHE A 110 8.98 -1.37 4.05
C PHE A 110 8.69 -1.03 5.52
N LEU A 111 7.59 -0.33 5.80
CA LEU A 111 7.18 -0.05 7.17
C LEU A 111 6.87 -1.35 7.93
N LEU A 112 6.11 -2.26 7.33
CA LEU A 112 5.74 -3.53 7.95
C LEU A 112 6.98 -4.38 8.27
N ASP A 113 7.91 -4.52 7.31
CA ASP A 113 9.13 -5.31 7.46
C ASP A 113 10.03 -4.82 8.61
N ASN A 114 9.98 -3.52 8.92
CA ASN A 114 10.84 -2.89 9.91
C ASN A 114 10.12 -2.67 11.26
N CYS A 115 8.87 -2.23 11.27
CA CYS A 115 8.13 -2.01 12.50
C CYS A 115 7.76 -3.31 13.21
N ASP A 116 7.65 -4.41 12.51
CA ASP A 116 7.42 -5.74 13.12
C ASP A 116 8.60 -6.18 14.02
N LYS A 117 9.79 -5.64 13.77
CA LYS A 117 11.01 -5.85 14.56
C LYS A 117 11.21 -4.79 15.65
N SER A 118 10.21 -3.97 15.94
CA SER A 118 10.33 -2.87 16.91
C SER A 118 10.70 -3.40 18.31
N PRO A 119 11.60 -2.71 19.02
CA PRO A 119 11.89 -3.01 20.42
C PRO A 119 10.70 -2.69 21.36
N GLU A 120 9.68 -1.99 20.84
CA GLU A 120 8.46 -1.61 21.55
C GLU A 120 7.20 -2.17 20.87
N PRO A 121 7.05 -3.53 20.74
CA PRO A 121 6.04 -4.15 19.90
C PRO A 121 4.60 -3.74 20.27
N GLU A 122 4.30 -3.63 21.57
CA GLU A 122 2.96 -3.24 22.03
C GLU A 122 2.59 -1.79 21.66
N LYS A 123 3.57 -0.89 21.69
CA LYS A 123 3.34 0.50 21.28
C LYS A 123 3.28 0.66 19.76
N ALA A 124 4.11 -0.10 19.03
CA ALA A 124 4.15 -0.12 17.57
C ALA A 124 2.91 -0.79 16.94
N ARG A 125 2.25 -1.71 17.68
CA ARG A 125 1.13 -2.52 17.21
C ARG A 125 0.06 -1.73 16.45
N LYS A 126 -0.35 -0.57 16.97
CA LYS A 126 -1.38 0.27 16.34
C LYS A 126 -0.91 0.86 15.00
N TYR A 127 0.36 1.21 14.87
CA TYR A 127 0.92 1.77 13.62
C TYR A 127 1.11 0.68 12.56
N ILE A 128 1.44 -0.53 12.99
CA ILE A 128 1.41 -1.72 12.13
C ILE A 128 0.00 -1.99 11.64
N GLY A 129 -1.02 -1.88 12.51
CA GLY A 129 -2.43 -1.98 12.13
C GLY A 129 -2.85 -0.94 11.08
N GLU A 130 -2.39 0.30 11.22
CA GLU A 130 -2.62 1.34 10.21
C GLU A 130 -1.93 1.02 8.88
N ALA A 131 -0.72 0.46 8.91
CA ALA A 131 -0.02 0.04 7.69
C ALA A 131 -0.78 -1.06 6.93
N TYR A 132 -1.29 -2.08 7.63
CA TYR A 132 -2.16 -3.10 7.02
C TYR A 132 -3.42 -2.48 6.41
N PHE A 133 -4.08 -1.56 7.12
CA PHE A 133 -5.23 -0.84 6.59
C PHE A 133 -4.88 -0.09 5.28
N PHE A 134 -3.78 0.64 5.25
CA PHE A 134 -3.36 1.39 4.07
C PHE A 134 -2.95 0.47 2.92
N ARG A 135 -2.32 -0.67 3.17
CA ARG A 135 -2.00 -1.65 2.13
C ARG A 135 -3.27 -2.22 1.49
N ALA A 136 -4.21 -2.65 2.31
CA ALA A 136 -5.49 -3.15 1.85
C ALA A 136 -6.27 -2.10 1.05
N MET A 137 -6.31 -0.85 1.54
CA MET A 137 -6.95 0.27 0.85
C MET A 137 -6.31 0.53 -0.52
N LEU A 138 -4.97 0.54 -0.61
CA LEU A 138 -4.25 0.75 -1.87
C LEU A 138 -4.53 -0.36 -2.87
N TYR A 139 -4.47 -1.63 -2.44
CA TYR A 139 -4.79 -2.75 -3.31
C TYR A 139 -6.23 -2.71 -3.80
N TYR A 140 -7.18 -2.34 -2.94
CA TYR A 140 -8.57 -2.20 -3.32
C TYR A 140 -8.78 -1.06 -4.33
N GLU A 141 -8.35 0.16 -3.99
CA GLU A 141 -8.65 1.36 -4.79
C GLU A 141 -7.85 1.40 -6.10
N GLN A 142 -6.59 0.97 -6.08
CA GLN A 142 -5.71 1.12 -7.24
C GLN A 142 -5.70 -0.12 -8.14
N PHE A 143 -5.88 -1.32 -7.60
CA PHE A 143 -5.73 -2.55 -8.37
C PHE A 143 -7.04 -3.31 -8.53
N LEU A 144 -7.71 -3.72 -7.45
CA LEU A 144 -8.91 -4.55 -7.53
C LEU A 144 -10.04 -3.87 -8.30
N ARG A 145 -10.33 -2.61 -7.98
CA ARG A 145 -11.39 -1.84 -8.65
C ARG A 145 -11.09 -1.53 -10.11
N LYS A 146 -9.83 -1.25 -10.44
CA LYS A 146 -9.43 -0.82 -11.79
C LYS A 146 -9.10 -1.99 -12.71
N PHE A 147 -8.40 -2.99 -12.21
CA PHE A 147 -7.79 -4.04 -13.03
C PHE A 147 -8.31 -5.45 -12.71
N GLY A 148 -9.02 -5.63 -11.61
CA GLY A 148 -9.51 -6.91 -11.13
C GLY A 148 -8.43 -7.72 -10.44
N GLY A 149 -7.43 -8.24 -11.17
CA GLY A 149 -6.32 -9.01 -10.62
C GLY A 149 -5.00 -8.24 -10.63
N ALA A 150 -4.16 -8.49 -9.62
CA ALA A 150 -2.81 -7.95 -9.51
C ALA A 150 -1.87 -8.96 -8.82
N PRO A 151 -0.54 -8.85 -8.99
CA PRO A 151 0.40 -9.56 -8.13
C PRO A 151 0.22 -9.10 -6.68
N TRP A 152 0.27 -10.06 -5.76
CA TRP A 152 0.28 -9.72 -4.33
C TRP A 152 1.71 -9.61 -3.83
N ILE A 153 2.10 -8.45 -3.37
CA ILE A 153 3.43 -8.15 -2.83
C ILE A 153 3.24 -7.72 -1.38
N ASP A 154 3.67 -8.54 -0.45
CA ASP A 154 3.51 -8.37 0.99
C ASP A 154 4.81 -8.08 1.75
N LYS A 155 5.91 -7.94 1.02
CA LYS A 155 7.24 -7.62 1.54
C LYS A 155 7.96 -6.61 0.65
N THR A 156 9.02 -6.02 1.16
CA THR A 156 9.92 -5.19 0.34
C THR A 156 10.71 -6.08 -0.62
N LEU A 157 10.57 -5.82 -1.93
CA LEU A 157 11.29 -6.55 -2.96
C LEU A 157 12.59 -5.85 -3.33
N ASP A 158 13.61 -6.64 -3.66
CA ASP A 158 14.84 -6.23 -4.32
C ASP A 158 14.85 -6.62 -5.80
N LEU A 159 15.94 -6.30 -6.51
CA LEU A 159 16.05 -6.57 -7.95
C LEU A 159 16.13 -8.07 -8.29
N GLU A 160 16.51 -8.91 -7.32
CA GLU A 160 16.67 -10.35 -7.47
C GLU A 160 15.38 -11.12 -7.07
N SER A 161 14.36 -10.40 -6.57
CA SER A 161 13.13 -11.02 -6.07
C SER A 161 12.32 -11.62 -7.23
N GLY A 162 12.08 -12.92 -7.18
CA GLY A 162 11.34 -13.66 -8.22
C GLY A 162 9.89 -13.20 -8.36
N GLU A 163 9.30 -12.64 -7.31
CA GLU A 163 7.93 -12.10 -7.28
C GLU A 163 7.72 -10.94 -8.25
N LEU A 164 8.79 -10.24 -8.66
CA LEU A 164 8.71 -9.18 -9.68
C LEU A 164 8.16 -9.68 -11.02
N TYR A 165 8.36 -10.96 -11.31
CA TYR A 165 7.94 -11.61 -12.55
C TYR A 165 6.79 -12.58 -12.32
N GLY A 166 6.17 -12.53 -11.13
CA GLY A 166 5.06 -13.41 -10.76
C GLY A 166 3.78 -13.11 -11.54
N PRO A 167 2.87 -14.10 -11.67
CA PRO A 167 1.58 -13.91 -12.30
C PRO A 167 0.69 -12.99 -11.46
N ARG A 168 -0.32 -12.39 -12.08
CA ARG A 168 -1.40 -11.73 -11.37
C ARG A 168 -2.26 -12.78 -10.67
N LEU A 169 -2.67 -12.49 -9.45
CA LEU A 169 -3.73 -13.26 -8.80
C LEU A 169 -5.05 -13.05 -9.54
N LYS A 170 -5.91 -14.04 -9.46
CA LYS A 170 -7.31 -13.90 -9.87
C LYS A 170 -7.99 -12.85 -8.98
N ARG A 171 -9.08 -12.28 -9.47
CA ARG A 171 -9.80 -11.21 -8.78
C ARG A 171 -10.19 -11.57 -7.35
N HIS A 172 -10.85 -12.70 -7.14
CA HIS A 172 -11.27 -13.15 -5.82
C HIS A 172 -10.11 -13.48 -4.89
N GLU A 173 -9.02 -14.06 -5.42
CA GLU A 173 -7.80 -14.33 -4.63
C GLU A 173 -7.17 -13.02 -4.11
N LEU A 174 -7.16 -11.98 -4.95
CA LEU A 174 -6.70 -10.66 -4.54
C LEU A 174 -7.64 -10.05 -3.50
N ALA A 175 -8.96 -10.17 -3.70
CA ALA A 175 -9.95 -9.69 -2.75
C ALA A 175 -9.79 -10.36 -1.38
N ASP A 176 -9.56 -11.66 -1.34
CA ASP A 176 -9.33 -12.42 -0.09
C ASP A 176 -8.06 -11.94 0.62
N LYS A 177 -6.98 -11.67 -0.12
CA LYS A 177 -5.76 -11.09 0.46
C LYS A 177 -6.00 -9.71 1.06
N ILE A 178 -6.75 -8.86 0.37
CA ILE A 178 -7.12 -7.53 0.86
C ILE A 178 -7.97 -7.61 2.13
N LEU A 179 -8.93 -8.53 2.17
CA LEU A 179 -9.78 -8.75 3.34
C LEU A 179 -8.99 -9.30 4.54
N ASN A 180 -8.00 -10.14 4.30
CA ASN A 180 -7.10 -10.63 5.34
C ASN A 180 -6.24 -9.49 5.94
N ASP A 181 -5.71 -8.60 5.10
CA ASP A 181 -5.01 -7.41 5.59
C ASP A 181 -5.93 -6.51 6.44
N MET A 182 -7.21 -6.40 6.07
CA MET A 182 -8.19 -5.68 6.89
C MET A 182 -8.43 -6.36 8.23
N ASP A 183 -8.41 -7.71 8.30
CA ASP A 183 -8.50 -8.43 9.57
C ASP A 183 -7.27 -8.18 10.43
N ASP A 184 -6.09 -8.20 9.84
CA ASP A 184 -4.85 -7.85 10.50
C ASP A 184 -4.85 -6.41 11.05
N ALA A 185 -5.43 -5.48 10.31
CA ALA A 185 -5.63 -4.12 10.76
C ALA A 185 -6.62 -4.04 11.95
N ILE A 186 -7.78 -4.69 11.82
CA ILE A 186 -8.84 -4.71 12.85
C ILE A 186 -8.35 -5.31 14.17
N ASP A 187 -7.50 -6.34 14.09
CA ASP A 187 -6.93 -6.97 15.29
C ASP A 187 -5.96 -6.03 16.03
N ARG A 188 -5.24 -5.20 15.29
CA ARG A 188 -4.16 -4.36 15.85
C ARG A 188 -4.60 -2.94 16.20
N LEU A 189 -5.64 -2.42 15.55
CA LEU A 189 -6.10 -1.05 15.74
C LEU A 189 -6.87 -0.89 17.05
N PRO A 190 -6.67 0.23 17.77
CA PRO A 190 -7.49 0.57 18.92
C PRO A 190 -8.91 0.99 18.49
N THR A 191 -9.85 0.91 19.43
CA THR A 191 -11.20 1.42 19.21
C THR A 191 -11.19 2.93 19.02
N TYR A 192 -12.27 3.47 18.43
CA TYR A 192 -12.40 4.91 18.19
C TYR A 192 -12.19 5.76 19.45
N SER A 193 -12.71 5.29 20.58
CA SER A 193 -12.57 6.00 21.87
C SER A 193 -11.13 6.03 22.42
N GLN A 194 -10.29 5.11 21.98
CA GLN A 194 -8.90 4.94 22.41
C GLN A 194 -7.89 5.49 21.40
N GLN A 195 -8.36 5.77 20.17
CA GLN A 195 -7.49 6.20 19.08
C GLN A 195 -7.21 7.70 19.14
N GLU A 196 -6.04 8.11 18.66
CA GLU A 196 -5.71 9.52 18.46
C GLU A 196 -6.64 10.12 17.39
N THR A 197 -7.13 11.34 17.66
CA THR A 197 -8.02 12.05 16.72
C THR A 197 -7.38 12.16 15.32
N GLY A 198 -8.15 11.84 14.30
CA GLY A 198 -7.71 11.90 12.90
C GLY A 198 -6.96 10.67 12.41
N ARG A 199 -6.80 9.63 13.23
CA ARG A 199 -6.20 8.35 12.83
C ARG A 199 -7.25 7.27 12.62
N VAL A 200 -6.89 6.26 11.83
CA VAL A 200 -7.77 5.11 11.55
C VAL A 200 -8.03 4.33 12.84
N SER A 201 -9.30 4.10 13.15
CA SER A 201 -9.73 3.26 14.28
C SER A 201 -10.15 1.87 13.81
N LYS A 202 -10.33 0.97 14.75
CA LYS A 202 -10.85 -0.38 14.52
C LYS A 202 -12.18 -0.36 13.78
N GLU A 203 -13.11 0.51 14.18
CA GLU A 203 -14.44 0.64 13.56
C GLU A 203 -14.34 1.18 12.13
N ALA A 204 -13.41 2.10 11.87
CA ALA A 204 -13.17 2.60 10.51
C ALA A 204 -12.66 1.47 9.60
N ALA A 205 -11.74 0.64 10.08
CA ALA A 205 -11.26 -0.53 9.34
C ALA A 205 -12.37 -1.55 9.09
N MET A 206 -13.25 -1.81 10.08
CA MET A 206 -14.41 -2.70 9.91
C MET A 206 -15.39 -2.18 8.86
N LEU A 207 -15.68 -0.88 8.85
CA LEU A 207 -16.52 -0.26 7.83
C LEU A 207 -15.90 -0.35 6.44
N TYR A 208 -14.58 -0.14 6.34
CA TYR A 208 -13.90 -0.23 5.06
C TYR A 208 -13.84 -1.68 4.56
N LYS A 209 -13.62 -2.65 5.45
CA LYS A 209 -13.73 -4.09 5.13
C LYS A 209 -15.10 -4.44 4.57
N ALA A 210 -16.17 -3.96 5.22
CA ALA A 210 -17.53 -4.17 4.74
C ALA A 210 -17.77 -3.58 3.34
N ARG A 211 -17.23 -2.38 3.08
CA ARG A 211 -17.30 -1.75 1.74
C ARG A 211 -16.61 -2.61 0.68
N ILE A 212 -15.43 -3.14 0.97
CA ILE A 212 -14.71 -4.03 0.04
C ILE A 212 -15.51 -5.31 -0.22
N ALA A 213 -16.01 -5.94 0.84
CA ALA A 213 -16.79 -7.16 0.75
C ALA A 213 -18.08 -6.96 -0.04
N LEU A 214 -18.81 -5.84 0.18
CA LEU A 214 -20.00 -5.49 -0.59
C LEU A 214 -19.68 -5.30 -2.07
N PHE A 215 -18.61 -4.56 -2.36
CA PHE A 215 -18.19 -4.32 -3.75
C PHE A 215 -17.88 -5.64 -4.46
N GLU A 216 -17.11 -6.52 -3.83
CA GLU A 216 -16.75 -7.80 -4.43
C GLU A 216 -17.94 -8.75 -4.57
N ALA A 217 -18.81 -8.83 -3.55
CA ALA A 217 -20.03 -9.63 -3.63
C ALA A 217 -20.94 -9.18 -4.77
N THR A 218 -21.10 -7.87 -4.97
CA THR A 218 -21.93 -7.33 -6.05
C THR A 218 -21.25 -7.54 -7.41
N TRP A 219 -19.95 -7.38 -7.49
CA TRP A 219 -19.20 -7.66 -8.71
C TRP A 219 -19.40 -9.11 -9.15
N GLU A 220 -19.11 -10.07 -8.30
CA GLU A 220 -19.24 -11.49 -8.58
C GLU A 220 -20.69 -11.88 -8.96
N LYS A 221 -21.67 -11.32 -8.24
CA LYS A 221 -23.08 -11.57 -8.52
C LYS A 221 -23.50 -11.08 -9.91
N TYR A 222 -23.15 -9.86 -10.28
CA TYR A 222 -23.62 -9.26 -11.53
C TYR A 222 -22.81 -9.64 -12.75
N HIS A 223 -21.58 -10.13 -12.57
CA HIS A 223 -20.76 -10.63 -13.66
C HIS A 223 -20.76 -12.15 -13.79
N ALA A 224 -21.59 -12.85 -12.99
CA ALA A 224 -21.68 -14.31 -13.07
C ALA A 224 -21.96 -14.79 -14.50
N GLY A 225 -21.16 -15.74 -14.98
CA GLY A 225 -21.26 -16.27 -16.36
C GLY A 225 -20.61 -15.40 -17.44
N THR A 226 -19.97 -14.30 -17.08
CA THR A 226 -19.18 -13.47 -18.00
C THR A 226 -17.68 -13.71 -17.83
N PRO A 227 -16.83 -13.31 -18.80
CA PRO A 227 -15.37 -13.38 -18.65
C PRO A 227 -14.80 -12.50 -17.53
N PHE A 228 -15.61 -11.62 -16.96
CA PHE A 228 -15.21 -10.68 -15.89
C PHE A 228 -15.58 -11.19 -14.49
N ALA A 229 -16.33 -12.29 -14.41
CA ALA A 229 -16.62 -12.94 -13.14
C ALA A 229 -15.31 -13.48 -12.53
N GLY A 230 -15.14 -13.28 -11.24
CA GLY A 230 -14.21 -14.06 -10.45
C GLY A 230 -14.84 -15.42 -10.10
N GLU A 231 -14.09 -16.23 -9.36
CA GLU A 231 -14.59 -17.52 -8.81
C GLU A 231 -14.87 -17.37 -7.31
N GLY A 232 -15.16 -16.13 -6.85
CA GLY A 232 -15.33 -15.79 -5.46
C GLY A 232 -16.64 -16.32 -4.86
N ASN A 233 -16.63 -16.56 -3.57
CA ASN A 233 -17.80 -16.98 -2.82
C ASN A 233 -18.65 -15.77 -2.43
N VAL A 234 -19.65 -15.44 -3.24
CA VAL A 234 -20.58 -14.32 -3.02
C VAL A 234 -21.20 -14.36 -1.63
N GLN A 235 -21.60 -15.55 -1.16
CA GLN A 235 -22.24 -15.69 0.15
C GLN A 235 -21.27 -15.38 1.30
N ALA A 236 -20.01 -15.77 1.17
CA ALA A 236 -19.00 -15.45 2.18
C ALA A 236 -18.78 -13.93 2.29
N TYR A 237 -18.69 -13.23 1.16
CA TYR A 237 -18.55 -11.76 1.15
C TYR A 237 -19.81 -11.08 1.76
N ILE A 238 -21.01 -11.56 1.48
CA ILE A 238 -22.25 -11.04 2.07
C ILE A 238 -22.24 -11.26 3.59
N CYS A 239 -21.80 -12.39 4.08
CA CYS A 239 -21.75 -12.66 5.52
C CYS A 239 -20.87 -11.66 6.27
N LEU A 240 -19.80 -11.14 5.65
CA LEU A 240 -18.93 -10.12 6.25
C LEU A 240 -19.66 -8.80 6.51
N LEU A 241 -20.74 -8.50 5.78
CA LEU A 241 -21.55 -7.29 6.00
C LEU A 241 -22.32 -7.35 7.32
N TYR A 242 -22.77 -8.53 7.72
CA TYR A 242 -23.51 -8.71 8.98
C TYR A 242 -22.62 -8.65 10.21
N THR A 243 -21.32 -8.85 10.06
CA THR A 243 -20.35 -8.74 11.15
C THR A 243 -19.77 -7.32 11.29
N SER A 244 -20.18 -6.41 10.42
CA SER A 244 -19.75 -5.01 10.48
C SER A 244 -20.51 -4.26 11.58
N PRO A 245 -19.85 -3.32 12.29
CA PRO A 245 -20.48 -2.56 13.34
C PRO A 245 -21.65 -1.75 12.79
N SER A 246 -22.84 -1.98 13.33
CA SER A 246 -24.03 -1.17 13.03
C SER A 246 -23.89 0.20 13.70
N PRO A 247 -24.46 1.27 13.10
CA PRO A 247 -24.59 2.55 13.80
C PRO A 247 -25.31 2.46 15.16
N ARG A 248 -26.09 1.39 15.39
CA ARG A 248 -26.78 1.12 16.65
C ARG A 248 -25.88 0.54 17.75
N ASP A 249 -24.70 0.01 17.39
CA ASP A 249 -23.76 -0.58 18.33
C ASP A 249 -22.86 0.47 18.99
N ARG A 250 -23.12 1.75 18.72
CA ARG A 250 -22.50 2.90 19.38
C ARG A 250 -23.39 3.30 20.57
N GLY A 251 -23.33 2.49 21.60
CA GLY A 251 -23.88 2.82 22.90
C GLY A 251 -22.90 3.65 23.73
#